data_01f27d657478c71f0e2c66b3eff76550
#
_entry.id   01f27d657478c71f0e2c66b3eff76550
#
_cell.length_a   1.000
_cell.length_b   1.000
_cell.length_c   1.000
_cell.angle_alpha   90.00
_cell.angle_beta   90.00
_cell.angle_gamma   90.00
#
_symmetry.space_group_name_H-M   'P 1'
#
loop_
_entity.id
_entity.type
_entity.pdbx_description
1 polymer ?
#
loop_
_entity_poly.entity_id
_entity_poly.type
_entity_poly.pdbx_seq_one_letter_code
_entity_poly.pdbx_strand_id
1 'polypeptide(L)'
;MLRDRRLLLLLAAGSLTTMAGGVVAPVLPEVVQQLQLNPVLAGNLVSMHCLTIALFSPFLGILADRFSRLKVLVPSLILYAIFGVAGALMSNFWPLLATRALLGAASGGIAAASLGLLGSLYEEPERSQAIGYATSTLTLTGILFPLLGGWVGASHWQFAFYLYAVGLPLALLALFFLPEKQQQPGKGLALDGKQLSALLKRSQTLRLLLTLSLASGIMYAFLIYVPQYLKQTLAAGTVVNGIVLASTAIGAALISALGSSRISQKWGLDRAIALGFGLMAAMLVAIAQLDTLSAIVPAAVFFGVGFGLALPSLYAALANLAPSTMRSSLLAAGTGAGFLGQFLSPVFLGPVLGAGGITAVFYAAAIVAMVAGLLLVAPSR
;
A
#
# COMPACT_ATOMS: atom_id res chain seq x y z
N MET A 1 17.75 19.04 -7.49
CA MET A 1 16.41 18.68 -7.01
C MET A 1 16.38 18.26 -5.53
N LEU A 2 17.19 17.33 -5.02
CA LEU A 2 17.14 16.90 -3.61
C LEU A 2 17.43 17.98 -2.56
N ARG A 3 17.87 19.17 -2.96
CA ARG A 3 17.99 20.37 -2.09
C ARG A 3 16.73 21.25 -2.11
N ASP A 4 15.75 20.94 -2.97
CA ASP A 4 14.49 21.68 -3.01
C ASP A 4 13.59 21.28 -1.83
N ARG A 5 13.36 22.23 -0.92
CA ARG A 5 12.53 22.04 0.28
C ARG A 5 11.09 21.63 -0.06
N ARG A 6 10.57 22.12 -1.21
CA ARG A 6 9.22 21.79 -1.69
C ARG A 6 9.13 20.32 -2.08
N LEU A 7 10.14 19.83 -2.81
CA LEU A 7 10.22 18.42 -3.18
C LEU A 7 10.26 17.55 -1.93
N LEU A 8 11.21 17.81 -1.02
CA LEU A 8 11.36 17.02 0.20
C LEU A 8 10.09 16.97 1.05
N LEU A 9 9.39 18.10 1.16
CA LEU A 9 8.13 18.18 1.88
C LEU A 9 7.04 17.32 1.21
N LEU A 10 6.91 17.38 -0.12
CA LEU A 10 5.93 16.57 -0.86
C LEU A 10 6.26 15.08 -0.81
N LEU A 11 7.54 14.70 -0.82
CA LEU A 11 7.98 13.32 -0.64
C LEU A 11 7.63 12.83 0.77
N ALA A 12 7.90 13.64 1.80
CA ALA A 12 7.55 13.32 3.18
C ALA A 12 6.03 13.22 3.38
N ALA A 13 5.25 14.17 2.84
CA ALA A 13 3.80 14.12 2.91
C ALA A 13 3.24 12.88 2.19
N GLY A 14 3.68 12.61 0.96
CA GLY A 14 3.25 11.44 0.19
C GLY A 14 3.56 10.11 0.87
N SER A 15 4.69 10.02 1.59
CA SER A 15 5.09 8.82 2.32
C SER A 15 4.15 8.45 3.47
N LEU A 16 3.37 9.40 4.01
CA LEU A 16 2.41 9.13 5.08
C LEU A 16 1.32 8.11 4.65
N THR A 17 1.08 7.97 3.37
CA THR A 17 0.14 6.96 2.86
C THR A 17 0.62 5.54 3.15
N THR A 18 1.92 5.26 3.07
CA THR A 18 2.50 3.97 3.46
C THR A 18 2.61 3.80 4.96
N MET A 19 2.77 4.90 5.69
CA MET A 19 2.79 4.90 7.15
C MET A 19 1.46 4.43 7.74
N ALA A 20 0.33 4.72 7.09
CA ALA A 20 -1.02 4.41 7.58
C ALA A 20 -1.20 2.93 7.98
N GLY A 21 -0.64 1.99 7.22
CA GLY A 21 -0.60 0.56 7.55
C GLY A 21 0.71 0.10 8.17
N GLY A 22 1.83 0.68 7.71
CA GLY A 22 3.18 0.22 8.02
C GLY A 22 3.53 0.25 9.50
N VAL A 23 3.10 1.26 10.26
CA VAL A 23 3.40 1.35 11.69
C VAL A 23 2.48 0.52 12.58
N VAL A 24 1.26 0.22 12.12
CA VAL A 24 0.27 -0.54 12.91
C VAL A 24 0.43 -2.05 12.75
N ALA A 25 0.84 -2.51 11.56
CA ALA A 25 0.96 -3.93 11.28
C ALA A 25 1.88 -4.70 12.29
N PRO A 26 3.08 -4.23 12.65
CA PRO A 26 3.94 -4.91 13.60
C PRO A 26 3.39 -4.95 15.03
N VAL A 27 2.54 -3.99 15.43
CA VAL A 27 1.95 -3.91 16.78
C VAL A 27 0.55 -4.55 16.86
N LEU A 28 -0.01 -4.99 15.74
CA LEU A 28 -1.36 -5.56 15.70
C LEU A 28 -1.58 -6.71 16.71
N PRO A 29 -0.65 -7.68 16.89
CA PRO A 29 -0.85 -8.75 17.87
C PRO A 29 -1.02 -8.23 19.31
N GLU A 30 -0.29 -7.19 19.70
CA GLU A 30 -0.39 -6.55 21.01
C GLU A 30 -1.72 -5.81 21.17
N VAL A 31 -2.17 -5.09 20.13
CA VAL A 31 -3.50 -4.43 20.12
C VAL A 31 -4.60 -5.47 20.31
N VAL A 32 -4.53 -6.59 19.59
CA VAL A 32 -5.51 -7.69 19.70
C VAL A 32 -5.53 -8.26 21.11
N GLN A 33 -4.36 -8.53 21.68
CA GLN A 33 -4.23 -9.14 23.00
C GLN A 33 -4.69 -8.18 24.12
N GLN A 34 -4.23 -6.93 24.11
CA GLN A 34 -4.53 -5.97 25.20
C GLN A 34 -5.98 -5.48 25.18
N LEU A 35 -6.55 -5.29 23.99
CA LEU A 35 -7.95 -4.88 23.86
C LEU A 35 -8.92 -6.06 23.76
N GLN A 36 -8.43 -7.30 23.89
CA GLN A 36 -9.21 -8.54 23.78
C GLN A 36 -10.12 -8.57 22.53
N LEU A 37 -9.56 -8.14 21.40
CA LEU A 37 -10.30 -8.05 20.15
C LEU A 37 -10.52 -9.43 19.53
N ASN A 38 -11.62 -9.56 18.78
CA ASN A 38 -11.83 -10.75 17.96
C ASN A 38 -10.74 -10.84 16.86
N PRO A 39 -9.88 -11.88 16.87
CA PRO A 39 -8.80 -12.02 15.89
C PRO A 39 -9.28 -12.04 14.42
N VAL A 40 -10.49 -12.58 14.18
CA VAL A 40 -11.11 -12.63 12.85
C VAL A 40 -11.32 -11.25 12.26
N LEU A 41 -11.68 -10.26 13.09
CA LEU A 41 -11.95 -8.89 12.68
C LEU A 41 -10.71 -7.98 12.75
N ALA A 42 -9.71 -8.37 13.53
CA ALA A 42 -8.57 -7.52 13.86
C ALA A 42 -7.76 -7.07 12.62
N GLY A 43 -7.67 -7.92 11.60
CA GLY A 43 -7.01 -7.56 10.34
C GLY A 43 -7.59 -6.33 9.65
N ASN A 44 -8.90 -6.07 9.85
CA ASN A 44 -9.55 -4.89 9.28
C ASN A 44 -9.01 -3.57 9.86
N LEU A 45 -8.42 -3.56 11.06
CA LEU A 45 -7.77 -2.38 11.63
C LEU A 45 -6.57 -1.92 10.80
N VAL A 46 -5.87 -2.86 10.16
CA VAL A 46 -4.72 -2.56 9.30
C VAL A 46 -5.16 -2.21 7.88
N SER A 47 -6.28 -2.77 7.39
CA SER A 47 -6.68 -2.62 5.98
C SER A 47 -7.78 -1.57 5.73
N MET A 48 -8.52 -1.14 6.75
CA MET A 48 -9.66 -0.22 6.60
C MET A 48 -9.30 1.09 5.91
N HIS A 49 -8.12 1.62 6.19
CA HIS A 49 -7.64 2.84 5.55
C HIS A 49 -7.51 2.68 4.03
N CYS A 50 -7.22 1.49 3.52
CA CYS A 50 -7.10 1.22 2.08
C CYS A 50 -8.45 1.41 1.37
N LEU A 51 -9.55 0.93 1.96
CA LEU A 51 -10.89 1.15 1.41
C LEU A 51 -11.18 2.65 1.29
N THR A 52 -10.93 3.40 2.34
CA THR A 52 -11.26 4.83 2.36
C THR A 52 -10.30 5.65 1.48
N ILE A 53 -9.02 5.27 1.35
CA ILE A 53 -8.13 5.84 0.32
C ILE A 53 -8.73 5.61 -1.07
N ALA A 54 -9.12 4.38 -1.39
CA ALA A 54 -9.68 4.06 -2.71
C ALA A 54 -10.94 4.86 -3.04
N LEU A 55 -11.81 5.06 -2.05
CA LEU A 55 -13.06 5.80 -2.22
C LEU A 55 -12.85 7.33 -2.28
N PHE A 56 -12.04 7.87 -1.38
CA PHE A 56 -11.91 9.32 -1.21
C PHE A 56 -10.82 9.95 -2.07
N SER A 57 -9.78 9.22 -2.48
CA SER A 57 -8.70 9.78 -3.29
C SER A 57 -9.18 10.38 -4.62
N PRO A 58 -10.04 9.74 -5.42
CA PRO A 58 -10.57 10.35 -6.64
C PRO A 58 -11.40 11.60 -6.36
N PHE A 59 -12.25 11.56 -5.34
CA PHE A 59 -13.09 12.70 -4.97
C PHE A 59 -12.24 13.89 -4.49
N LEU A 60 -11.28 13.66 -3.60
CA LEU A 60 -10.39 14.69 -3.08
C LEU A 60 -9.41 15.19 -4.15
N GLY A 61 -9.07 14.36 -5.13
CA GLY A 61 -8.32 14.78 -6.32
C GLY A 61 -9.07 15.79 -7.16
N ILE A 62 -10.35 15.53 -7.46
CA ILE A 62 -11.22 16.48 -8.17
C ILE A 62 -11.36 17.79 -7.36
N LEU A 63 -11.52 17.67 -6.04
CA LEU A 63 -11.62 18.83 -5.16
C LEU A 63 -10.33 19.67 -5.17
N ALA A 64 -9.16 18.99 -5.16
CA ALA A 64 -7.85 19.63 -5.22
C ALA A 64 -7.62 20.38 -6.53
N ASP A 65 -8.08 19.82 -7.66
CA ASP A 65 -7.98 20.46 -8.95
C ASP A 65 -8.97 21.64 -9.10
N ARG A 66 -10.13 21.57 -8.44
CA ARG A 66 -11.16 22.62 -8.52
C ARG A 66 -10.88 23.83 -7.62
N PHE A 67 -10.40 23.62 -6.41
CA PHE A 67 -10.20 24.72 -5.44
C PHE A 67 -8.72 25.11 -5.32
N SER A 68 -7.89 24.24 -4.77
CA SER A 68 -6.44 24.36 -4.66
C SER A 68 -5.88 23.09 -4.05
N ARG A 69 -4.78 22.60 -4.58
CA ARG A 69 -4.12 21.39 -4.02
C ARG A 69 -3.61 21.61 -2.60
N LEU A 70 -3.16 22.83 -2.28
CA LEU A 70 -2.72 23.17 -0.92
C LEU A 70 -3.90 23.18 0.06
N LYS A 71 -5.08 23.69 -0.36
CA LYS A 71 -6.31 23.69 0.46
C LYS A 71 -6.87 22.28 0.73
N VAL A 72 -6.47 21.29 -0.03
CA VAL A 72 -6.78 19.87 0.24
C VAL A 72 -5.67 19.23 1.05
N LEU A 73 -4.40 19.49 0.73
CA LEU A 73 -3.25 18.87 1.40
C LEU A 73 -3.21 19.21 2.91
N VAL A 74 -3.32 20.50 3.25
CA VAL A 74 -3.15 20.94 4.65
C VAL A 74 -4.21 20.39 5.58
N PRO A 75 -5.53 20.52 5.29
CA PRO A 75 -6.54 19.86 6.12
C PRO A 75 -6.39 18.34 6.17
N SER A 76 -6.01 17.71 5.07
CA SER A 76 -5.78 16.26 5.04
C SER A 76 -4.63 15.85 5.97
N LEU A 77 -3.52 16.59 6.02
CA LEU A 77 -2.41 16.35 6.95
C LEU A 77 -2.82 16.51 8.41
N ILE A 78 -3.63 17.55 8.72
CA ILE A 78 -4.15 17.79 10.07
C ILE A 78 -5.10 16.65 10.49
N LEU A 79 -6.05 16.31 9.64
CA LEU A 79 -7.01 15.21 9.91
C LEU A 79 -6.30 13.86 10.03
N TYR A 80 -5.28 13.61 9.20
CA TYR A 80 -4.43 12.43 9.30
C TYR A 80 -3.78 12.32 10.69
N ALA A 81 -3.21 13.41 11.21
CA ALA A 81 -2.60 13.43 12.51
C ALA A 81 -3.65 13.23 13.63
N ILE A 82 -4.77 13.95 13.57
CA ILE A 82 -5.84 13.86 14.57
C ILE A 82 -6.39 12.43 14.65
N PHE A 83 -6.84 11.87 13.52
CA PHE A 83 -7.42 10.53 13.50
C PHE A 83 -6.37 9.44 13.73
N GLY A 84 -5.13 9.68 13.30
CA GLY A 84 -4.01 8.79 13.58
C GLY A 84 -3.76 8.65 15.07
N VAL A 85 -3.56 9.77 15.75
CA VAL A 85 -3.31 9.82 17.20
C VAL A 85 -4.53 9.38 18.00
N ALA A 86 -5.75 9.74 17.57
CA ALA A 86 -6.98 9.32 18.23
C ALA A 86 -7.08 7.79 18.37
N GLY A 87 -6.49 7.03 17.43
CA GLY A 87 -6.44 5.58 17.55
C GLY A 87 -5.76 5.06 18.81
N ALA A 88 -4.77 5.79 19.35
CA ALA A 88 -4.10 5.44 20.61
C ALA A 88 -5.02 5.51 21.85
N LEU A 89 -6.10 6.29 21.76
CA LEU A 89 -7.02 6.54 22.85
C LEU A 89 -8.24 5.60 22.82
N MET A 90 -8.36 4.79 21.76
CA MET A 90 -9.53 3.90 21.60
C MET A 90 -9.30 2.58 22.33
N SER A 91 -10.27 2.19 23.14
CA SER A 91 -10.28 0.95 23.91
C SER A 91 -11.14 -0.17 23.28
N ASN A 92 -11.90 0.15 22.21
CA ASN A 92 -12.84 -0.77 21.57
C ASN A 92 -12.61 -0.85 20.07
N PHE A 93 -12.99 -1.98 19.47
CA PHE A 93 -12.80 -2.26 18.05
C PHE A 93 -13.45 -1.21 17.14
N TRP A 94 -14.74 -0.90 17.34
CA TRP A 94 -15.48 -0.05 16.40
C TRP A 94 -14.99 1.41 16.36
N PRO A 95 -14.77 2.10 17.51
CA PRO A 95 -14.15 3.42 17.49
C PRO A 95 -12.73 3.39 16.89
N LEU A 96 -11.92 2.37 17.18
CA LEU A 96 -10.60 2.22 16.60
C LEU A 96 -10.67 2.05 15.08
N LEU A 97 -11.60 1.21 14.58
CA LEU A 97 -11.83 1.03 13.15
C LEU A 97 -12.29 2.33 12.47
N ALA A 98 -13.16 3.10 13.12
CA ALA A 98 -13.60 4.41 12.63
C ALA A 98 -12.43 5.39 12.48
N THR A 99 -11.51 5.43 13.46
CA THR A 99 -10.29 6.25 13.33
C THR A 99 -9.43 5.82 12.14
N ARG A 100 -9.34 4.52 11.82
CA ARG A 100 -8.63 3.99 10.65
C ARG A 100 -9.31 4.40 9.34
N ALA A 101 -10.65 4.37 9.30
CA ALA A 101 -11.41 4.82 8.15
C ALA A 101 -11.19 6.32 7.86
N LEU A 102 -11.28 7.16 8.89
CA LEU A 102 -11.09 8.62 8.77
C LEU A 102 -9.64 8.98 8.42
N LEU A 103 -8.66 8.29 9.02
CA LEU A 103 -7.25 8.43 8.66
C LEU A 103 -7.02 8.07 7.19
N GLY A 104 -7.66 7.01 6.68
CA GLY A 104 -7.54 6.61 5.28
C GLY A 104 -8.16 7.63 4.33
N ALA A 105 -9.31 8.23 4.66
CA ALA A 105 -9.90 9.32 3.88
C ALA A 105 -8.93 10.51 3.79
N ALA A 106 -8.32 10.90 4.92
CA ALA A 106 -7.29 11.93 4.96
C ALA A 106 -6.06 11.54 4.13
N SER A 107 -5.61 10.29 4.22
CA SER A 107 -4.49 9.75 3.40
C SER A 107 -4.79 9.85 1.90
N GLY A 108 -6.04 9.61 1.49
CA GLY A 108 -6.47 9.79 0.10
C GLY A 108 -6.30 11.22 -0.40
N GLY A 109 -6.61 12.21 0.45
CA GLY A 109 -6.37 13.62 0.16
C GLY A 109 -4.89 13.97 0.06
N ILE A 110 -4.06 13.44 0.98
CA ILE A 110 -2.61 13.60 0.94
C ILE A 110 -2.04 13.03 -0.36
N ALA A 111 -2.42 11.81 -0.73
CA ALA A 111 -1.94 11.15 -1.95
C ALA A 111 -2.27 11.97 -3.20
N ALA A 112 -3.54 12.35 -3.35
CA ALA A 112 -4.02 13.10 -4.52
C ALA A 112 -3.38 14.48 -4.62
N ALA A 113 -3.33 15.24 -3.51
CA ALA A 113 -2.79 16.60 -3.50
C ALA A 113 -1.27 16.61 -3.67
N SER A 114 -0.53 15.71 -3.01
CA SER A 114 0.94 15.63 -3.12
C SER A 114 1.38 15.29 -4.54
N LEU A 115 0.79 14.27 -5.15
CA LEU A 115 1.10 13.88 -6.53
C LEU A 115 0.72 14.99 -7.52
N GLY A 116 -0.43 15.61 -7.29
CA GLY A 116 -0.89 16.76 -8.08
C GLY A 116 0.08 17.94 -8.00
N LEU A 117 0.57 18.30 -6.80
CA LEU A 117 1.54 19.37 -6.62
C LEU A 117 2.87 19.05 -7.29
N LEU A 118 3.38 17.81 -7.16
CA LEU A 118 4.58 17.36 -7.88
C LEU A 118 4.44 17.56 -9.39
N GLY A 119 3.28 17.20 -9.95
CA GLY A 119 3.00 17.38 -11.38
C GLY A 119 2.90 18.82 -11.86
N SER A 120 2.59 19.78 -10.95
CA SER A 120 2.42 21.21 -11.32
C SER A 120 3.58 22.10 -10.93
N LEU A 121 4.44 21.69 -10.01
CA LEU A 121 5.60 22.47 -9.59
C LEU A 121 6.81 22.27 -10.49
N TYR A 122 6.86 21.14 -11.19
CA TYR A 122 7.97 20.76 -12.06
C TYR A 122 7.50 20.55 -13.49
N GLU A 123 8.34 20.98 -14.46
CA GLU A 123 8.17 20.73 -15.89
C GLU A 123 9.06 19.56 -16.31
N GLU A 124 8.83 19.00 -17.51
CA GLU A 124 9.70 17.95 -18.05
C GLU A 124 11.10 18.54 -18.40
N PRO A 125 12.19 17.85 -18.09
CA PRO A 125 12.31 16.46 -17.57
C PRO A 125 12.26 16.34 -16.04
N GLU A 126 12.24 17.44 -15.30
CA GLU A 126 12.33 17.45 -13.83
C GLU A 126 11.11 16.79 -13.18
N ARG A 127 9.92 16.90 -13.78
CA ARG A 127 8.70 16.24 -13.31
C ARG A 127 8.82 14.74 -13.27
N SER A 128 9.39 14.13 -14.32
CA SER A 128 9.64 12.70 -14.37
C SER A 128 10.59 12.26 -13.26
N GLN A 129 11.64 13.05 -13.01
CA GLN A 129 12.59 12.80 -11.93
C GLN A 129 11.95 12.95 -10.54
N ALA A 130 11.09 13.95 -10.32
CA ALA A 130 10.36 14.13 -9.06
C ALA A 130 9.42 12.96 -8.75
N ILE A 131 8.72 12.44 -9.75
CA ILE A 131 7.88 11.24 -9.64
C ILE A 131 8.75 10.01 -9.32
N GLY A 132 9.93 9.89 -9.93
CA GLY A 132 10.90 8.85 -9.60
C GLY A 132 11.33 8.89 -8.13
N TYR A 133 11.63 10.09 -7.59
CA TYR A 133 11.93 10.26 -6.17
C TYR A 133 10.73 9.91 -5.28
N ALA A 134 9.51 10.26 -5.67
CA ALA A 134 8.31 9.88 -4.92
C ALA A 134 8.17 8.35 -4.81
N THR A 135 8.34 7.63 -5.92
CA THR A 135 8.29 6.16 -5.94
C THR A 135 9.38 5.55 -5.07
N SER A 136 10.62 6.07 -5.17
CA SER A 136 11.74 5.61 -4.33
C SER A 136 11.49 5.85 -2.85
N THR A 137 10.88 7.00 -2.50
CA THR A 137 10.50 7.34 -1.12
C THR A 137 9.46 6.37 -0.59
N LEU A 138 8.42 6.03 -1.36
CA LEU A 138 7.42 5.04 -0.96
C LEU A 138 8.05 3.67 -0.69
N THR A 139 9.02 3.26 -1.51
CA THR A 139 9.76 2.01 -1.31
C THR A 139 10.59 2.04 -0.03
N LEU A 140 11.35 3.12 0.19
CA LEU A 140 12.18 3.28 1.39
C LEU A 140 11.34 3.32 2.67
N THR A 141 10.22 4.05 2.65
CA THR A 141 9.32 4.15 3.80
C THR A 141 8.53 2.86 4.05
N GLY A 142 8.35 2.02 3.04
CA GLY A 142 7.87 0.65 3.20
C GLY A 142 8.80 -0.23 4.05
N ILE A 143 10.11 0.11 4.11
CA ILE A 143 11.08 -0.52 5.01
C ILE A 143 11.06 0.19 6.38
N LEU A 144 11.12 1.51 6.38
CA LEU A 144 11.30 2.31 7.59
C LEU A 144 10.10 2.27 8.53
N PHE A 145 8.87 2.37 8.02
CA PHE A 145 7.68 2.47 8.88
C PHE A 145 7.37 1.20 9.66
N PRO A 146 7.49 -0.02 9.14
CA PRO A 146 7.38 -1.21 9.97
C PRO A 146 8.44 -1.30 11.06
N LEU A 147 9.69 -0.91 10.76
CA LEU A 147 10.76 -0.86 11.75
C LEU A 147 10.46 0.15 12.86
N LEU A 148 10.09 1.37 12.49
CA LEU A 148 9.72 2.43 13.44
C LEU A 148 8.50 2.03 14.27
N GLY A 149 7.45 1.51 13.65
CA GLY A 149 6.24 1.05 14.33
C GLY A 149 6.54 -0.07 15.32
N GLY A 150 7.35 -1.04 14.92
CA GLY A 150 7.77 -2.14 15.78
C GLY A 150 8.65 -1.69 16.95
N TRP A 151 9.60 -0.77 16.72
CA TRP A 151 10.51 -0.27 17.72
C TRP A 151 9.81 0.66 18.72
N VAL A 152 9.06 1.66 18.22
CA VAL A 152 8.34 2.63 19.07
C VAL A 152 7.19 1.96 19.83
N GLY A 153 6.53 0.98 19.21
CA GLY A 153 5.46 0.21 19.85
C GLY A 153 5.92 -0.89 20.82
N ALA A 154 7.24 -1.06 21.02
CA ALA A 154 7.78 -2.15 21.83
C ALA A 154 7.42 -2.07 23.32
N SER A 155 7.33 -0.88 23.89
CA SER A 155 6.91 -0.67 25.28
C SER A 155 5.38 -0.61 25.41
N HIS A 156 4.73 0.18 24.56
CA HIS A 156 3.26 0.33 24.52
C HIS A 156 2.85 0.51 23.06
N TRP A 157 1.91 -0.29 22.59
CA TRP A 157 1.45 -0.24 21.19
C TRP A 157 0.90 1.15 20.79
N GLN A 158 0.36 1.92 21.76
CA GLN A 158 -0.16 3.27 21.53
C GLN A 158 0.89 4.22 20.97
N PHE A 159 2.17 4.02 21.32
CA PHE A 159 3.26 4.88 20.84
C PHE A 159 3.43 4.80 19.33
N ALA A 160 3.13 3.66 18.70
CA ALA A 160 3.11 3.55 17.25
C ALA A 160 2.07 4.49 16.61
N PHE A 161 0.92 4.70 17.28
CA PHE A 161 -0.12 5.63 16.81
C PHE A 161 0.27 7.10 16.97
N TYR A 162 1.07 7.45 17.98
CA TYR A 162 1.54 8.84 18.13
C TYR A 162 2.48 9.29 17.01
N LEU A 163 3.09 8.35 16.27
CA LEU A 163 3.89 8.70 15.09
C LEU A 163 3.07 9.44 14.02
N TYR A 164 1.75 9.23 13.96
CA TYR A 164 0.89 9.96 13.03
C TYR A 164 0.85 11.48 13.28
N ALA A 165 1.23 11.94 14.48
CA ALA A 165 1.33 13.36 14.81
C ALA A 165 2.28 14.12 13.87
N VAL A 166 3.19 13.43 13.17
CA VAL A 166 4.08 14.01 12.16
C VAL A 166 3.32 14.75 11.04
N GLY A 167 2.04 14.44 10.84
CA GLY A 167 1.17 15.20 9.94
C GLY A 167 1.03 16.68 10.30
N LEU A 168 1.07 17.05 11.60
CA LEU A 168 0.95 18.45 12.04
C LEU A 168 2.14 19.34 11.62
N PRO A 169 3.41 18.98 11.93
CA PRO A 169 4.54 19.76 11.44
C PRO A 169 4.62 19.80 9.92
N LEU A 170 4.24 18.71 9.22
CA LEU A 170 4.19 18.73 7.75
C LEU A 170 3.10 19.67 7.22
N ALA A 171 1.93 19.76 7.88
CA ALA A 171 0.89 20.70 7.53
C ALA A 171 1.36 22.15 7.69
N LEU A 172 2.05 22.44 8.80
CA LEU A 172 2.63 23.76 9.06
C LEU A 172 3.68 24.11 8.00
N LEU A 173 4.62 23.22 7.73
CA LEU A 173 5.63 23.42 6.69
C LEU A 173 5.03 23.60 5.30
N ALA A 174 3.92 22.90 5.01
CA ALA A 174 3.20 23.04 3.73
C ALA A 174 2.66 24.45 3.53
N LEU A 175 2.11 25.08 4.58
CA LEU A 175 1.65 26.47 4.54
C LEU A 175 2.76 27.47 4.25
N PHE A 176 3.99 27.25 4.75
CA PHE A 176 5.10 28.15 4.57
C PHE A 176 5.87 27.98 3.26
N PHE A 177 6.00 26.73 2.77
CA PHE A 177 6.90 26.42 1.65
C PHE A 177 6.18 26.16 0.33
N LEU A 178 4.90 25.78 0.36
CA LEU A 178 4.18 25.48 -0.87
C LEU A 178 3.36 26.69 -1.35
N PRO A 179 3.45 27.03 -2.64
CA PRO A 179 2.70 28.17 -3.16
C PRO A 179 1.22 27.83 -3.27
N GLU A 180 0.37 28.75 -2.86
CA GLU A 180 -1.05 28.73 -3.18
C GLU A 180 -1.26 29.18 -4.64
N LYS A 181 -0.94 28.33 -5.61
CA LYS A 181 -1.32 28.58 -6.99
C LYS A 181 -2.78 28.14 -7.17
N GLN A 182 -3.68 29.11 -7.40
CA GLN A 182 -4.94 28.80 -8.07
C GLN A 182 -4.56 28.25 -9.45
N GLN A 183 -4.80 26.97 -9.66
CA GLN A 183 -4.71 26.44 -11.00
C GLN A 183 -5.85 27.09 -11.81
N GLN A 184 -5.49 27.73 -12.92
CA GLN A 184 -6.46 27.88 -13.99
C GLN A 184 -7.02 26.46 -14.22
N PRO A 185 -8.37 26.32 -14.30
CA PRO A 185 -8.95 25.02 -14.61
C PRO A 185 -8.24 24.55 -15.86
N GLY A 186 -7.24 23.69 -15.65
CA GLY A 186 -6.44 23.18 -16.74
C GLY A 186 -7.45 22.60 -17.72
N LYS A 187 -7.19 22.71 -18.99
CA LYS A 187 -7.73 21.83 -20.02
C LYS A 187 -7.34 20.40 -19.63
N GLY A 188 -7.87 19.92 -18.50
CA GLY A 188 -7.93 18.51 -18.20
C GLY A 188 -8.55 17.97 -19.47
N LEU A 189 -7.78 17.21 -20.24
CA LEU A 189 -8.30 16.45 -21.35
C LEU A 189 -9.63 15.95 -20.86
N ALA A 190 -10.73 16.47 -21.44
CA ALA A 190 -12.07 15.98 -21.16
C ALA A 190 -11.99 14.50 -21.54
N LEU A 191 -11.66 13.69 -20.53
CA LEU A 191 -11.60 12.26 -20.70
C LEU A 191 -12.97 11.89 -21.21
N ASP A 192 -13.03 11.39 -22.44
CA ASP A 192 -14.26 10.82 -22.94
C ASP A 192 -14.61 9.65 -21.99
N GLY A 193 -15.45 9.95 -21.01
CA GLY A 193 -15.84 8.99 -19.96
C GLY A 193 -16.41 7.72 -20.55
N LYS A 194 -16.95 7.78 -21.78
CA LYS A 194 -17.41 6.61 -22.53
C LYS A 194 -16.25 5.75 -22.99
N GLN A 195 -15.17 6.34 -23.49
CA GLN A 195 -13.99 5.59 -23.93
C GLN A 195 -13.26 4.94 -22.75
N LEU A 196 -13.12 5.65 -21.62
CA LEU A 196 -12.54 5.09 -20.40
C LEU A 196 -13.41 3.94 -19.87
N SER A 197 -14.73 4.12 -19.82
CA SER A 197 -15.66 3.07 -19.39
C SER A 197 -15.59 1.84 -20.31
N ALA A 198 -15.49 2.04 -21.62
CA ALA A 198 -15.31 0.96 -22.59
C ALA A 198 -13.98 0.22 -22.39
N LEU A 199 -12.89 0.95 -22.10
CA LEU A 199 -11.58 0.37 -21.82
C LEU A 199 -11.60 -0.45 -20.52
N LEU A 200 -12.20 0.08 -19.45
CA LEU A 200 -12.32 -0.60 -18.17
C LEU A 200 -13.16 -1.89 -18.26
N LYS A 201 -14.15 -1.95 -19.15
CA LYS A 201 -14.99 -3.14 -19.37
C LYS A 201 -14.34 -4.21 -20.24
N ARG A 202 -13.19 -3.97 -20.85
CA ARG A 202 -12.49 -4.99 -21.64
C ARG A 202 -12.03 -6.14 -20.74
N SER A 203 -12.24 -7.37 -21.19
CA SER A 203 -11.87 -8.59 -20.46
C SER A 203 -10.40 -8.58 -19.99
N GLN A 204 -9.48 -8.17 -20.86
CA GLN A 204 -8.05 -8.06 -20.51
C GLN A 204 -7.79 -7.03 -19.39
N THR A 205 -8.46 -5.88 -19.43
CA THR A 205 -8.34 -4.85 -18.40
C THR A 205 -8.87 -5.37 -17.06
N LEU A 206 -10.08 -5.96 -17.07
CA LEU A 206 -10.68 -6.52 -15.85
C LEU A 206 -9.80 -7.64 -15.26
N ARG A 207 -9.22 -8.50 -16.10
CA ARG A 207 -8.30 -9.55 -15.67
C ARG A 207 -7.06 -8.97 -14.98
N LEU A 208 -6.44 -7.94 -15.57
CA LEU A 208 -5.27 -7.28 -14.95
C LEU A 208 -5.63 -6.53 -13.66
N LEU A 209 -6.77 -5.83 -13.62
CA LEU A 209 -7.24 -5.16 -12.41
C LEU A 209 -7.51 -6.17 -11.28
N LEU A 210 -8.16 -7.28 -11.60
CA LEU A 210 -8.39 -8.37 -10.64
C LEU A 210 -7.06 -8.95 -10.14
N THR A 211 -6.15 -9.26 -11.06
CA THR A 211 -4.83 -9.83 -10.69
C THR A 211 -4.03 -8.85 -9.82
N LEU A 212 -4.10 -7.54 -10.11
CA LEU A 212 -3.47 -6.50 -9.32
C LEU A 212 -4.09 -6.38 -7.92
N SER A 213 -5.43 -6.50 -7.84
CA SER A 213 -6.15 -6.57 -6.57
C SER A 213 -5.72 -7.79 -5.75
N LEU A 214 -5.63 -8.97 -6.39
CA LEU A 214 -5.17 -10.20 -5.72
C LEU A 214 -3.71 -10.10 -5.24
N ALA A 215 -2.78 -9.57 -6.07
CA ALA A 215 -1.39 -9.37 -5.68
C ALA A 215 -1.29 -8.49 -4.42
N SER A 216 -2.01 -7.37 -4.41
CA SER A 216 -2.04 -6.44 -3.28
C SER A 216 -2.73 -7.05 -2.05
N GLY A 217 -3.77 -7.86 -2.24
CA GLY A 217 -4.45 -8.58 -1.19
C GLY A 217 -3.57 -9.64 -0.53
N ILE A 218 -2.79 -10.40 -1.32
CA ILE A 218 -1.82 -11.39 -0.82
C ILE A 218 -0.69 -10.71 -0.03
N MET A 219 -0.21 -9.55 -0.51
CA MET A 219 0.76 -8.76 0.25
C MET A 219 0.19 -8.31 1.60
N TYR A 220 -1.08 -7.93 1.65
CA TYR A 220 -1.74 -7.55 2.91
C TYR A 220 -2.04 -8.74 3.82
N ALA A 221 -2.32 -9.91 3.25
CA ALA A 221 -2.37 -11.14 4.03
C ALA A 221 -1.04 -11.38 4.77
N PHE A 222 0.08 -11.22 4.08
CA PHE A 222 1.41 -11.29 4.69
C PHE A 222 1.57 -10.24 5.80
N LEU A 223 1.29 -8.98 5.49
CA LEU A 223 1.45 -7.84 6.40
C LEU A 223 0.65 -8.01 7.71
N ILE A 224 -0.56 -8.57 7.63
CA ILE A 224 -1.50 -8.72 8.75
C ILE A 224 -1.24 -9.99 9.55
N TYR A 225 -1.02 -11.11 8.86
CA TYR A 225 -1.04 -12.42 9.52
C TYR A 225 0.35 -12.93 9.92
N VAL A 226 1.43 -12.48 9.27
CA VAL A 226 2.79 -12.89 9.68
C VAL A 226 3.15 -12.40 11.09
N PRO A 227 2.89 -11.14 11.50
CA PRO A 227 3.11 -10.72 12.89
C PRO A 227 2.33 -11.56 13.91
N GLN A 228 1.09 -11.95 13.59
CA GLN A 228 0.28 -12.81 14.44
C GLN A 228 0.86 -14.22 14.53
N TYR A 229 1.34 -14.77 13.42
CA TYR A 229 2.04 -16.06 13.38
C TYR A 229 3.31 -16.03 14.23
N LEU A 230 4.14 -15.02 14.08
CA LEU A 230 5.37 -14.83 14.86
C LEU A 230 5.08 -14.73 16.36
N LYS A 231 4.00 -14.06 16.74
CA LYS A 231 3.55 -13.95 18.14
C LYS A 231 3.13 -15.31 18.69
N GLN A 232 2.38 -16.12 17.92
CA GLN A 232 1.88 -17.44 18.35
C GLN A 232 2.99 -18.48 18.40
N THR A 233 3.89 -18.50 17.41
CA THR A 233 4.90 -19.55 17.25
C THR A 233 6.19 -19.28 18.00
N LEU A 234 6.65 -18.01 17.99
CA LEU A 234 7.94 -17.60 18.54
C LEU A 234 7.82 -16.69 19.76
N ALA A 235 6.61 -16.38 20.22
CA ALA A 235 6.36 -15.34 21.22
C ALA A 235 7.02 -13.98 20.84
N ALA A 236 7.15 -13.70 19.54
CA ALA A 236 7.90 -12.57 19.03
C ALA A 236 7.26 -11.23 19.45
N GLY A 237 8.11 -10.27 19.79
CA GLY A 237 7.71 -8.90 20.07
C GLY A 237 7.58 -8.07 18.79
N THR A 238 7.10 -6.83 18.96
CA THR A 238 6.82 -5.90 17.86
C THR A 238 8.06 -5.55 17.03
N VAL A 239 9.25 -5.50 17.65
CA VAL A 239 10.52 -5.25 16.95
C VAL A 239 10.82 -6.33 15.92
N VAL A 240 10.66 -7.61 16.31
CA VAL A 240 10.86 -8.76 15.40
C VAL A 240 9.85 -8.69 14.26
N ASN A 241 8.58 -8.38 14.55
CA ASN A 241 7.55 -8.18 13.54
C ASN A 241 7.96 -7.09 12.53
N GLY A 242 8.45 -5.95 13.04
CA GLY A 242 8.95 -4.85 12.20
C GLY A 242 10.10 -5.27 11.29
N ILE A 243 11.06 -6.06 11.81
CA ILE A 243 12.20 -6.58 11.04
C ILE A 243 11.72 -7.50 9.91
N VAL A 244 10.83 -8.46 10.20
CA VAL A 244 10.33 -9.39 9.18
C VAL A 244 9.55 -8.66 8.09
N LEU A 245 8.70 -7.68 8.44
CA LEU A 245 7.97 -6.88 7.48
C LEU A 245 8.91 -5.99 6.63
N ALA A 246 9.92 -5.38 7.24
CA ALA A 246 10.93 -4.61 6.52
C ALA A 246 11.76 -5.48 5.56
N SER A 247 12.06 -6.72 5.96
CA SER A 247 12.78 -7.69 5.10
C SER A 247 12.02 -7.99 3.81
N THR A 248 10.68 -8.08 3.90
CA THR A 248 9.82 -8.20 2.71
C THR A 248 9.94 -7.00 1.79
N ALA A 249 9.92 -5.78 2.34
CA ALA A 249 10.06 -4.56 1.56
C ALA A 249 11.46 -4.44 0.93
N ILE A 250 12.51 -4.90 1.60
CA ILE A 250 13.87 -4.99 1.05
C ILE A 250 13.90 -5.93 -0.17
N GLY A 251 13.33 -7.12 -0.06
CA GLY A 251 13.23 -8.07 -1.17
C GLY A 251 12.52 -7.48 -2.38
N ALA A 252 11.38 -6.82 -2.15
CA ALA A 252 10.62 -6.14 -3.20
C ALA A 252 11.40 -5.01 -3.85
N ALA A 253 12.10 -4.19 -3.06
CA ALA A 253 12.93 -3.09 -3.55
C ALA A 253 14.08 -3.58 -4.43
N LEU A 254 14.82 -4.60 -3.97
CA LEU A 254 15.96 -5.15 -4.68
C LEU A 254 15.58 -5.67 -6.08
N ILE A 255 14.54 -6.51 -6.15
CA ILE A 255 14.13 -7.07 -7.45
C ILE A 255 13.53 -6.01 -8.37
N SER A 256 12.73 -5.08 -7.82
CA SER A 256 12.15 -3.99 -8.61
C SER A 256 13.21 -3.09 -9.23
N ALA A 257 14.28 -2.80 -8.49
CA ALA A 257 15.37 -1.94 -8.97
C ALA A 257 16.33 -2.67 -9.94
N LEU A 258 16.67 -3.95 -9.67
CA LEU A 258 17.78 -4.62 -10.33
C LEU A 258 17.34 -5.65 -11.37
N GLY A 259 16.15 -6.24 -11.24
CA GLY A 259 15.81 -7.45 -11.99
C GLY A 259 14.46 -7.42 -12.70
N SER A 260 13.44 -6.73 -12.17
CA SER A 260 12.07 -6.83 -12.69
C SER A 260 11.97 -6.49 -14.18
N SER A 261 12.56 -5.39 -14.62
CA SER A 261 12.56 -5.00 -16.04
C SER A 261 13.32 -5.99 -16.93
N ARG A 262 14.48 -6.49 -16.49
CA ARG A 262 15.28 -7.46 -17.24
C ARG A 262 14.56 -8.78 -17.43
N ILE A 263 13.92 -9.28 -16.35
CA ILE A 263 13.16 -10.53 -16.38
C ILE A 263 11.94 -10.38 -17.31
N SER A 264 11.20 -9.26 -17.17
CA SER A 264 10.02 -8.98 -17.99
C SER A 264 10.35 -8.79 -19.47
N GLN A 265 11.52 -8.19 -19.80
CA GLN A 265 11.99 -8.08 -21.19
C GLN A 265 12.42 -9.43 -21.77
N LYS A 266 13.08 -10.27 -20.98
CA LYS A 266 13.59 -11.56 -21.46
C LYS A 266 12.52 -12.63 -21.57
N TRP A 267 11.58 -12.70 -20.63
CA TRP A 267 10.60 -13.79 -20.54
C TRP A 267 9.16 -13.35 -20.83
N GLY A 268 8.92 -12.05 -21.01
CA GLY A 268 7.60 -11.46 -21.17
C GLY A 268 6.93 -11.14 -19.84
N LEU A 269 5.97 -10.21 -19.88
CA LEU A 269 5.28 -9.72 -18.68
C LEU A 269 4.48 -10.82 -17.98
N ASP A 270 3.74 -11.64 -18.75
CA ASP A 270 2.86 -12.68 -18.19
C ASP A 270 3.65 -13.73 -17.40
N ARG A 271 4.80 -14.17 -17.93
CA ARG A 271 5.66 -15.13 -17.23
C ARG A 271 6.35 -14.52 -16.02
N ALA A 272 6.75 -13.24 -16.10
CA ALA A 272 7.32 -12.53 -14.96
C ALA A 272 6.29 -12.39 -13.81
N ILE A 273 5.05 -12.06 -14.13
CA ILE A 273 3.96 -11.98 -13.16
C ILE A 273 3.68 -13.36 -12.54
N ALA A 274 3.56 -14.40 -13.36
CA ALA A 274 3.31 -15.76 -12.89
C ALA A 274 4.44 -16.27 -11.98
N LEU A 275 5.72 -15.99 -12.32
CA LEU A 275 6.86 -16.32 -11.47
C LEU A 275 6.78 -15.58 -10.13
N GLY A 276 6.42 -14.29 -10.14
CA GLY A 276 6.22 -13.51 -8.93
C GLY A 276 5.17 -14.12 -8.02
N PHE A 277 4.00 -14.48 -8.54
CA PHE A 277 2.95 -15.15 -7.79
C PHE A 277 3.36 -16.54 -7.29
N GLY A 278 4.04 -17.31 -8.12
CA GLY A 278 4.56 -18.64 -7.74
C GLY A 278 5.53 -18.54 -6.56
N LEU A 279 6.41 -17.54 -6.57
CA LEU A 279 7.35 -17.31 -5.47
C LEU A 279 6.62 -16.86 -4.19
N MET A 280 5.63 -15.95 -4.30
CA MET A 280 4.79 -15.55 -3.17
C MET A 280 4.05 -16.76 -2.57
N ALA A 281 3.46 -17.60 -3.40
CA ALA A 281 2.78 -18.83 -2.96
C ALA A 281 3.72 -19.80 -2.23
N ALA A 282 4.88 -20.06 -2.83
CA ALA A 282 5.87 -20.95 -2.24
C ALA A 282 6.35 -20.46 -0.87
N MET A 283 6.59 -19.14 -0.73
CA MET A 283 7.05 -18.58 0.54
C MET A 283 5.96 -18.56 1.60
N LEU A 284 4.68 -18.36 1.24
CA LEU A 284 3.56 -18.48 2.19
C LEU A 284 3.43 -19.92 2.74
N VAL A 285 3.54 -20.91 1.85
CA VAL A 285 3.54 -22.33 2.26
C VAL A 285 4.76 -22.64 3.14
N ALA A 286 5.93 -22.11 2.80
CA ALA A 286 7.13 -22.30 3.60
C ALA A 286 6.97 -21.70 5.01
N ILE A 287 6.56 -20.41 5.09
CA ILE A 287 6.38 -19.71 6.38
C ILE A 287 5.38 -20.43 7.28
N ALA A 288 4.32 -21.02 6.72
CA ALA A 288 3.35 -21.80 7.48
C ALA A 288 3.96 -23.03 8.24
N GLN A 289 5.17 -23.43 7.87
CA GLN A 289 5.88 -24.60 8.42
C GLN A 289 7.19 -24.22 9.14
N LEU A 290 7.60 -22.95 9.11
CA LEU A 290 8.84 -22.49 9.71
C LEU A 290 8.60 -21.99 11.13
N ASP A 291 9.45 -22.44 12.07
CA ASP A 291 9.40 -22.14 13.50
C ASP A 291 10.64 -21.39 14.01
N THR A 292 11.53 -20.94 13.11
CA THR A 292 12.75 -20.20 13.45
C THR A 292 12.84 -18.87 12.69
N LEU A 293 13.27 -17.84 13.38
CA LEU A 293 13.43 -16.52 12.79
C LEU A 293 14.48 -16.51 11.65
N SER A 294 15.53 -17.30 11.80
CA SER A 294 16.60 -17.45 10.79
C SER A 294 16.12 -18.01 9.46
N ALA A 295 15.02 -18.77 9.46
CA ALA A 295 14.38 -19.28 8.24
C ALA A 295 13.25 -18.38 7.74
N ILE A 296 12.48 -17.75 8.65
CA ILE A 296 11.36 -16.88 8.30
C ILE A 296 11.84 -15.60 7.63
N VAL A 297 12.94 -14.98 8.09
CA VAL A 297 13.48 -13.74 7.50
C VAL A 297 13.85 -13.90 6.02
N PRO A 298 14.65 -14.92 5.61
CA PRO A 298 14.89 -15.17 4.20
C PRO A 298 13.61 -15.46 3.41
N ALA A 299 12.67 -16.23 3.95
CA ALA A 299 11.39 -16.50 3.31
C ALA A 299 10.59 -15.19 3.08
N ALA A 300 10.61 -14.26 4.05
CA ALA A 300 10.01 -12.93 3.90
C ALA A 300 10.68 -12.11 2.80
N VAL A 301 12.01 -12.13 2.70
CA VAL A 301 12.75 -11.48 1.60
C VAL A 301 12.32 -12.05 0.24
N PHE A 302 12.28 -13.39 0.10
CA PHE A 302 11.88 -14.03 -1.16
C PHE A 302 10.39 -13.81 -1.48
N PHE A 303 9.51 -13.75 -0.48
CA PHE A 303 8.12 -13.31 -0.69
C PHE A 303 8.08 -11.91 -1.26
N GLY A 304 8.88 -10.99 -0.72
CA GLY A 304 9.03 -9.63 -1.23
C GLY A 304 9.58 -9.59 -2.66
N VAL A 305 10.57 -10.43 -3.00
CA VAL A 305 11.06 -10.59 -4.38
C VAL A 305 9.91 -10.98 -5.32
N GLY A 306 9.06 -11.94 -4.93
CA GLY A 306 7.89 -12.32 -5.71
C GLY A 306 6.94 -11.13 -5.96
N PHE A 307 6.61 -10.39 -4.91
CA PHE A 307 5.75 -9.20 -5.01
C PHE A 307 6.38 -8.09 -5.86
N GLY A 308 7.67 -7.78 -5.65
CA GLY A 308 8.40 -6.75 -6.39
C GLY A 308 8.66 -7.10 -7.85
N LEU A 309 8.53 -8.38 -8.24
CA LEU A 309 8.53 -8.81 -9.64
C LEU A 309 7.12 -8.70 -10.24
N ALA A 310 6.08 -9.16 -9.53
CA ALA A 310 4.72 -9.19 -10.04
C ALA A 310 4.11 -7.78 -10.20
N LEU A 311 4.24 -6.93 -9.18
CA LEU A 311 3.53 -5.65 -9.14
C LEU A 311 3.95 -4.68 -10.26
N PRO A 312 5.25 -4.38 -10.49
CA PRO A 312 5.67 -3.51 -11.59
C PRO A 312 5.31 -4.09 -12.96
N SER A 313 5.39 -5.42 -13.12
CA SER A 313 5.02 -6.09 -14.36
C SER A 313 3.53 -5.98 -14.66
N LEU A 314 2.66 -6.06 -13.63
CA LEU A 314 1.23 -5.82 -13.75
C LEU A 314 0.90 -4.38 -14.16
N TYR A 315 1.56 -3.39 -13.54
CA TYR A 315 1.40 -1.99 -13.93
C TYR A 315 1.89 -1.73 -15.35
N ALA A 316 2.99 -2.36 -15.77
CA ALA A 316 3.49 -2.26 -17.15
C ALA A 316 2.50 -2.90 -18.14
N ALA A 317 1.97 -4.08 -17.84
CA ALA A 317 0.95 -4.74 -18.66
C ALA A 317 -0.32 -3.87 -18.79
N LEU A 318 -0.77 -3.27 -17.68
CA LEU A 318 -1.94 -2.38 -17.65
C LEU A 318 -1.68 -1.11 -18.47
N ALA A 319 -0.49 -0.50 -18.35
CA ALA A 319 -0.08 0.68 -19.12
C ALA A 319 -0.06 0.42 -20.63
N ASN A 320 0.30 -0.80 -21.05
CA ASN A 320 0.37 -1.18 -22.47
C ASN A 320 -1.02 -1.35 -23.10
N LEU A 321 -2.08 -1.53 -22.32
CA LEU A 321 -3.46 -1.61 -22.84
C LEU A 321 -4.06 -0.26 -23.18
N ALA A 322 -3.52 0.83 -22.64
CA ALA A 322 -4.10 2.16 -22.77
C ALA A 322 -3.37 3.02 -23.82
N PRO A 323 -4.09 3.79 -24.65
CA PRO A 323 -3.54 4.91 -25.39
C PRO A 323 -2.82 5.87 -24.43
N SER A 324 -1.82 6.61 -24.93
CA SER A 324 -1.04 7.56 -24.11
C SER A 324 -1.91 8.55 -23.33
N THR A 325 -3.02 8.99 -23.92
CA THR A 325 -3.99 9.93 -23.34
C THR A 325 -4.78 9.38 -22.16
N MET A 326 -4.94 8.04 -22.06
CA MET A 326 -5.73 7.37 -21.01
C MET A 326 -4.88 6.57 -20.03
N ARG A 327 -3.57 6.49 -20.26
CA ARG A 327 -2.66 5.65 -19.47
C ARG A 327 -2.68 5.99 -17.99
N SER A 328 -2.66 7.28 -17.64
CA SER A 328 -2.72 7.75 -16.25
C SER A 328 -4.01 7.33 -15.55
N SER A 329 -5.15 7.45 -16.24
CA SER A 329 -6.46 7.05 -15.68
C SER A 329 -6.56 5.54 -15.46
N LEU A 330 -6.01 4.74 -16.39
CA LEU A 330 -6.00 3.29 -16.23
C LEU A 330 -5.07 2.84 -15.11
N LEU A 331 -3.91 3.47 -14.95
CA LEU A 331 -2.99 3.22 -13.83
C LEU A 331 -3.61 3.64 -12.49
N ALA A 332 -4.37 4.75 -12.45
CA ALA A 332 -5.12 5.15 -11.27
C ALA A 332 -6.21 4.12 -10.90
N ALA A 333 -6.92 3.57 -11.90
CA ALA A 333 -7.86 2.45 -11.68
C ALA A 333 -7.13 1.22 -11.13
N GLY A 334 -5.93 0.90 -11.63
CA GLY A 334 -5.06 -0.14 -11.10
C GLY A 334 -4.71 0.07 -9.63
N THR A 335 -4.33 1.29 -9.27
CA THR A 335 -4.03 1.66 -7.87
C THR A 335 -5.26 1.49 -6.98
N GLY A 336 -6.43 1.92 -7.43
CA GLY A 336 -7.70 1.72 -6.74
C GLY A 336 -8.03 0.23 -6.54
N ALA A 337 -7.83 -0.59 -7.58
CA ALA A 337 -7.99 -2.04 -7.50
C ALA A 337 -7.02 -2.67 -6.48
N GLY A 338 -5.78 -2.19 -6.43
CA GLY A 338 -4.79 -2.60 -5.43
C GLY A 338 -5.27 -2.30 -4.01
N PHE A 339 -5.69 -1.08 -3.72
CA PHE A 339 -6.23 -0.72 -2.41
C PHE A 339 -7.48 -1.52 -2.03
N LEU A 340 -8.36 -1.78 -3.00
CA LEU A 340 -9.53 -2.63 -2.77
C LEU A 340 -9.11 -4.05 -2.38
N GLY A 341 -8.12 -4.64 -3.07
CA GLY A 341 -7.58 -5.96 -2.73
C GLY A 341 -6.96 -6.00 -1.33
N GLN A 342 -6.23 -4.96 -0.94
CA GLN A 342 -5.67 -4.81 0.41
C GLN A 342 -6.76 -4.81 1.48
N PHE A 343 -7.86 -4.08 1.24
CA PHE A 343 -9.01 -4.05 2.15
C PHE A 343 -9.72 -5.40 2.21
N LEU A 344 -9.97 -6.03 1.07
CA LEU A 344 -10.70 -7.29 0.99
C LEU A 344 -9.92 -8.47 1.58
N SER A 345 -8.60 -8.39 1.67
CA SER A 345 -7.74 -9.45 2.19
C SER A 345 -8.22 -9.98 3.56
N PRO A 346 -8.29 -9.18 4.64
CA PRO A 346 -8.76 -9.69 5.93
C PRO A 346 -10.27 -9.96 5.95
N VAL A 347 -11.06 -9.36 5.08
CA VAL A 347 -12.51 -9.64 4.98
C VAL A 347 -12.74 -11.10 4.55
N PHE A 348 -11.96 -11.59 3.57
CA PHE A 348 -12.05 -12.98 3.12
C PHE A 348 -11.23 -13.96 3.95
N LEU A 349 -10.07 -13.55 4.44
CA LEU A 349 -9.17 -14.43 5.19
C LEU A 349 -9.49 -14.49 6.69
N GLY A 350 -10.22 -13.50 7.24
CA GLY A 350 -10.67 -13.54 8.63
C GLY A 350 -11.53 -14.77 8.95
N PRO A 351 -12.58 -15.10 8.18
CA PRO A 351 -13.32 -16.33 8.35
C PRO A 351 -12.46 -17.60 8.24
N VAL A 352 -11.47 -17.62 7.35
CA VAL A 352 -10.51 -18.74 7.23
C VAL A 352 -9.67 -18.87 8.50
N LEU A 353 -9.24 -17.73 9.08
CA LEU A 353 -8.55 -17.72 10.38
C LEU A 353 -9.41 -18.35 11.48
N GLY A 354 -10.70 -17.98 11.52
CA GLY A 354 -11.64 -18.51 12.52
C GLY A 354 -11.90 -20.01 12.39
N ALA A 355 -11.90 -20.54 11.17
CA ALA A 355 -12.22 -21.94 10.89
C ALA A 355 -10.99 -22.88 10.99
N GLY A 356 -9.81 -22.43 10.54
CA GLY A 356 -8.63 -23.29 10.39
C GLY A 356 -7.33 -22.75 11.00
N GLY A 357 -7.41 -21.61 11.70
CA GLY A 357 -6.23 -20.99 12.30
C GLY A 357 -5.34 -20.28 11.28
N ILE A 358 -4.20 -19.78 11.76
CA ILE A 358 -3.32 -18.91 10.96
C ILE A 358 -2.62 -19.64 9.82
N THR A 359 -2.31 -20.91 10.01
CA THR A 359 -1.70 -21.77 8.97
C THR A 359 -2.64 -21.95 7.78
N ALA A 360 -3.95 -22.11 8.02
CA ALA A 360 -4.95 -22.20 6.97
C ALA A 360 -5.05 -20.89 6.15
N VAL A 361 -4.84 -19.74 6.78
CA VAL A 361 -4.78 -18.44 6.10
C VAL A 361 -3.63 -18.39 5.09
N PHE A 362 -2.43 -18.86 5.47
CA PHE A 362 -1.29 -18.89 4.57
C PHE A 362 -1.50 -19.85 3.39
N TYR A 363 -2.08 -21.02 3.62
CA TYR A 363 -2.42 -21.94 2.52
C TYR A 363 -3.50 -21.36 1.61
N ALA A 364 -4.53 -20.74 2.17
CA ALA A 364 -5.57 -20.08 1.35
C ALA A 364 -4.98 -18.94 0.49
N ALA A 365 -4.14 -18.09 1.07
CA ALA A 365 -3.45 -17.03 0.34
C ALA A 365 -2.48 -17.57 -0.72
N ALA A 366 -1.81 -18.70 -0.46
CA ALA A 366 -0.95 -19.37 -1.42
C ALA A 366 -1.75 -19.95 -2.60
N ILE A 367 -2.92 -20.55 -2.34
CA ILE A 367 -3.82 -21.04 -3.40
C ILE A 367 -4.29 -19.87 -4.27
N VAL A 368 -4.71 -18.76 -3.65
CA VAL A 368 -5.11 -17.55 -4.40
C VAL A 368 -3.95 -17.02 -5.25
N ALA A 369 -2.71 -17.03 -4.73
CA ALA A 369 -1.53 -16.64 -5.49
C ALA A 369 -1.28 -17.57 -6.69
N MET A 370 -1.34 -18.87 -6.51
CA MET A 370 -1.19 -19.84 -7.60
C MET A 370 -2.25 -19.65 -8.69
N VAL A 371 -3.52 -19.52 -8.31
CA VAL A 371 -4.62 -19.28 -9.24
C VAL A 371 -4.41 -17.96 -9.99
N ALA A 372 -4.04 -16.89 -9.31
CA ALA A 372 -3.78 -15.58 -9.93
C ALA A 372 -2.62 -15.65 -10.95
N GLY A 373 -1.56 -16.38 -10.64
CA GLY A 373 -0.45 -16.62 -11.56
C GLY A 373 -0.87 -17.40 -12.80
N LEU A 374 -1.67 -18.46 -12.62
CA LEU A 374 -2.15 -19.31 -13.71
C LEU A 374 -3.15 -18.58 -14.64
N LEU A 375 -3.97 -17.69 -14.10
CA LEU A 375 -4.94 -16.90 -14.89
C LEU A 375 -4.27 -16.06 -15.99
N LEU A 376 -2.99 -15.71 -15.84
CA LEU A 376 -2.26 -14.88 -16.81
C LEU A 376 -1.45 -15.70 -17.82
N VAL A 377 -1.09 -16.93 -17.48
CA VAL A 377 -0.36 -17.83 -18.39
C VAL A 377 -1.33 -18.50 -19.37
N ALA A 378 -2.60 -18.64 -18.98
CA ALA A 378 -3.62 -19.19 -19.87
C ALA A 378 -3.84 -18.26 -21.09
N PRO A 379 -3.74 -18.78 -22.34
CA PRO A 379 -3.95 -17.96 -23.52
C PRO A 379 -5.35 -17.34 -23.48
N SER A 380 -5.42 -16.02 -23.65
CA SER A 380 -6.69 -15.34 -23.88
C SER A 380 -7.27 -15.83 -25.19
N ARG A 381 -8.29 -16.66 -25.14
CA ARG A 381 -9.15 -16.98 -26.29
C ARG A 381 -9.87 -15.73 -26.79
#